data_b36403517e824d4df99023200fbcc68b
#
_entry.id   b36403517e824d4df99023200fbcc68b
#
_cell.length_a   1.000
_cell.length_b   1.000
_cell.length_c   1.000
_cell.angle_alpha   90.00
_cell.angle_beta   90.00
_cell.angle_gamma   90.00
#
_symmetry.space_group_name_H-M   'P 1'
#
loop_
_entity.id
_entity.type
_entity.pdbx_description
1 polymer ?
#
loop_
_entity_poly.entity_id
_entity_poly.type
_entity_poly.pdbx_seq_one_letter_code
_entity_poly.pdbx_strand_id
1 'polypeptide(L)'
;KVKLDGEAYFEVSANKNKPFYVHTSKGEIKVLGTHFNLEAYSNADVFKTSLFEGKVRVRVKGNNIYLKPDQMVCYHKNGKIHLETIHDYDQYRWREGLICIKSAKFKDIMKTFTKYFGDSIVVQNKEVEHYKYTGKFRQSRGVINALRLLQKDAPFTIEQDEDKQIIYIK
;
A
#
# COMPACT_ATOMS: atom_id res chain seq x y z
N LYS A 1 5.43 -15.93 -15.38
CA LYS A 1 6.14 -15.55 -14.16
C LYS A 1 6.50 -14.08 -14.23
N VAL A 2 6.32 -13.35 -13.13
CA VAL A 2 6.73 -11.94 -12.97
C VAL A 2 7.55 -11.78 -11.69
N LYS A 3 8.36 -10.72 -11.63
CA LYS A 3 9.01 -10.25 -10.40
C LYS A 3 8.35 -8.94 -9.99
N LEU A 4 8.13 -8.76 -8.69
CA LEU A 4 7.57 -7.52 -8.13
C LEU A 4 8.44 -7.02 -6.97
N ASP A 5 8.79 -5.74 -7.03
CA ASP A 5 9.23 -4.92 -5.90
C ASP A 5 8.32 -3.69 -5.86
N GLY A 6 7.35 -3.65 -4.96
CA GLY A 6 6.33 -2.63 -4.95
C GLY A 6 4.94 -3.15 -4.60
N GLU A 7 3.91 -2.48 -5.08
CA GLU A 7 2.51 -2.91 -4.95
C GLU A 7 1.86 -3.05 -6.32
N ALA A 8 1.13 -4.14 -6.52
CA ALA A 8 0.36 -4.39 -7.73
C ALA A 8 -0.94 -5.14 -7.44
N TYR A 9 -1.97 -4.77 -8.19
CA TYR A 9 -3.22 -5.52 -8.28
C TYR A 9 -3.18 -6.39 -9.53
N PHE A 10 -3.51 -7.65 -9.37
CA PHE A 10 -3.48 -8.65 -10.43
C PHE A 10 -4.88 -9.19 -10.73
N GLU A 11 -5.23 -9.19 -12.00
CA GLU A 11 -6.40 -9.89 -12.55
C GLU A 11 -5.88 -11.00 -13.46
N VAL A 12 -5.83 -12.21 -12.93
CA VAL A 12 -5.30 -13.37 -13.64
C VAL A 12 -6.43 -14.22 -14.16
N SER A 13 -6.51 -14.38 -15.49
CA SER A 13 -7.51 -15.24 -16.13
C SER A 13 -7.37 -16.69 -15.68
N ALA A 14 -8.51 -17.38 -15.50
CA ALA A 14 -8.54 -18.75 -15.04
C ALA A 14 -7.91 -19.72 -16.04
N ASN A 15 -6.85 -20.42 -15.61
CA ASN A 15 -6.22 -21.50 -16.38
C ASN A 15 -5.58 -22.53 -15.43
N LYS A 16 -6.25 -23.65 -15.25
CA LYS A 16 -5.79 -24.74 -14.36
C LYS A 16 -4.46 -25.35 -14.82
N ASN A 17 -4.18 -25.33 -16.12
CA ASN A 17 -3.00 -25.97 -16.71
C ASN A 17 -1.78 -25.02 -16.76
N LYS A 18 -1.96 -23.72 -16.53
CA LYS A 18 -0.88 -22.72 -16.62
C LYS A 18 -0.84 -21.82 -15.38
N PRO A 19 -0.23 -22.28 -14.28
CA PRO A 19 -0.10 -21.47 -13.07
C PRO A 19 0.64 -20.16 -13.32
N PHE A 20 0.13 -19.07 -12.71
CA PHE A 20 0.79 -17.78 -12.71
C PHE A 20 1.55 -17.60 -11.39
N TYR A 21 2.79 -17.12 -11.48
CA TYR A 21 3.68 -16.92 -10.33
C TYR A 21 4.13 -15.46 -10.25
N VAL A 22 4.09 -14.90 -9.04
CA VAL A 22 4.74 -13.63 -8.70
C VAL A 22 5.83 -13.91 -7.69
N HIS A 23 7.07 -13.55 -8.03
CA HIS A 23 8.23 -13.66 -7.15
C HIS A 23 8.57 -12.29 -6.57
N THR A 24 8.86 -12.26 -5.29
CA THR A 24 9.32 -11.06 -4.56
C THR A 24 10.56 -11.39 -3.74
N SER A 25 11.21 -10.39 -3.18
CA SER A 25 12.32 -10.59 -2.23
C SER A 25 11.91 -11.33 -0.95
N LYS A 26 10.61 -11.36 -0.62
CA LYS A 26 10.08 -11.89 0.65
C LYS A 26 9.30 -13.18 0.51
N GLY A 27 8.83 -13.50 -0.70
CA GLY A 27 8.01 -14.69 -0.90
C GLY A 27 7.55 -14.87 -2.34
N GLU A 28 6.79 -15.92 -2.54
CA GLU A 28 6.22 -16.32 -3.84
C GLU A 28 4.70 -16.44 -3.72
N ILE A 29 4.02 -15.94 -4.74
CA ILE A 29 2.58 -16.14 -4.93
C ILE A 29 2.37 -17.10 -6.10
N LYS A 30 1.45 -18.06 -5.94
CA LYS A 30 0.98 -18.94 -7.02
C LYS A 30 -0.53 -18.86 -7.11
N VAL A 31 -1.05 -18.64 -8.33
CA VAL A 31 -2.49 -18.58 -8.63
C VAL A 31 -2.82 -19.34 -9.93
N LEU A 32 -4.11 -19.67 -10.12
CA LEU A 32 -4.63 -20.36 -11.32
C LEU A 32 -5.75 -19.58 -12.02
N GLY A 33 -6.16 -18.43 -11.47
CA GLY A 33 -7.26 -17.60 -11.93
C GLY A 33 -7.78 -16.85 -10.72
N THR A 34 -7.43 -15.56 -10.58
CA THR A 34 -7.49 -14.94 -9.26
C THR A 34 -7.39 -13.43 -9.38
N HIS A 35 -8.19 -12.70 -8.62
CA HIS A 35 -8.06 -11.27 -8.38
C HIS A 35 -7.45 -11.04 -7.00
N PHE A 36 -6.26 -10.45 -6.94
CA PHE A 36 -5.56 -10.24 -5.68
C PHE A 36 -4.66 -8.99 -5.72
N ASN A 37 -4.43 -8.41 -4.55
CA ASN A 37 -3.44 -7.35 -4.35
C ASN A 37 -2.20 -7.92 -3.67
N LEU A 38 -1.02 -7.50 -4.11
CA LEU A 38 0.25 -7.86 -3.51
C LEU A 38 1.06 -6.60 -3.24
N GLU A 39 1.40 -6.38 -1.98
CA GLU A 39 2.31 -5.33 -1.52
C GLU A 39 3.59 -5.98 -0.98
N ALA A 40 4.71 -5.75 -1.68
CA ALA A 40 5.96 -6.46 -1.46
C ALA A 40 7.19 -5.58 -1.74
N TYR A 41 7.23 -4.38 -1.14
CA TYR A 41 8.42 -3.52 -1.23
C TYR A 41 9.61 -4.18 -0.50
N SER A 42 10.78 -4.23 -1.15
CA SER A 42 11.99 -4.86 -0.60
C SER A 42 12.45 -4.19 0.71
N ASN A 43 12.31 -2.86 0.79
CA ASN A 43 12.68 -2.03 1.94
C ASN A 43 11.59 -1.91 3.03
N ALA A 44 10.37 -2.42 2.81
CA ALA A 44 9.31 -2.39 3.81
C ALA A 44 9.43 -3.54 4.82
N ASP A 45 8.90 -3.35 6.02
CA ASP A 45 8.88 -4.38 7.07
C ASP A 45 7.76 -5.40 6.89
N VAL A 46 6.81 -5.12 6.01
CA VAL A 46 5.63 -5.94 5.79
C VAL A 46 5.53 -6.38 4.34
N PHE A 47 5.17 -7.64 4.14
CA PHE A 47 4.68 -8.19 2.89
C PHE A 47 3.20 -8.52 3.11
N LYS A 48 2.33 -8.08 2.21
CA LYS A 48 0.89 -8.25 2.35
C LYS A 48 0.27 -8.77 1.05
N THR A 49 -0.53 -9.81 1.16
CA THR A 49 -1.32 -10.35 0.04
C THR A 49 -2.79 -10.38 0.44
N SER A 50 -3.66 -9.83 -0.40
CA SER A 50 -5.11 -9.74 -0.18
C SER A 50 -5.84 -10.36 -1.34
N LEU A 51 -6.76 -11.29 -1.06
CA LEU A 51 -7.50 -12.05 -2.06
C LEU A 51 -8.93 -11.55 -2.18
N PHE A 52 -9.38 -11.26 -3.41
CA PHE A 52 -10.73 -10.81 -3.73
C PHE A 52 -11.55 -11.93 -4.40
N GLU A 53 -10.92 -12.67 -5.33
CA GLU A 53 -11.58 -13.75 -6.06
C GLU A 53 -10.60 -14.90 -6.36
N GLY A 54 -11.08 -16.13 -6.32
CA GLY A 54 -10.29 -17.31 -6.66
C GLY A 54 -9.57 -17.92 -5.46
N LYS A 55 -8.32 -18.36 -5.67
CA LYS A 55 -7.46 -18.97 -4.64
C LYS A 55 -6.02 -18.51 -4.82
N VAL A 56 -5.38 -18.18 -3.71
CA VAL A 56 -3.95 -17.81 -3.67
C VAL A 56 -3.21 -18.76 -2.75
N ARG A 57 -2.07 -19.27 -3.23
CA ARG A 57 -1.05 -19.85 -2.36
C ARG A 57 0.08 -18.84 -2.19
N VAL A 58 0.32 -18.45 -0.96
CA VAL A 58 1.44 -17.60 -0.53
C VAL A 58 2.51 -18.49 0.08
N ARG A 59 3.75 -18.40 -0.41
CA ARG A 59 4.90 -19.09 0.16
C ARG A 59 5.87 -18.06 0.74
N VAL A 60 6.04 -18.07 2.06
CA VAL A 60 6.98 -17.21 2.80
C VAL A 60 7.77 -18.04 3.81
N LYS A 61 9.09 -17.88 3.84
CA LYS A 61 10.00 -18.64 4.74
C LYS A 61 9.70 -20.14 4.84
N GLY A 62 9.41 -20.78 3.71
CA GLY A 62 9.09 -22.21 3.66
C GLY A 62 7.64 -22.57 4.00
N ASN A 63 6.86 -21.67 4.59
CA ASN A 63 5.45 -21.90 4.91
C ASN A 63 4.57 -21.67 3.68
N ASN A 64 3.58 -22.55 3.47
CA ASN A 64 2.53 -22.35 2.48
C ASN A 64 1.24 -21.93 3.19
N ILE A 65 0.70 -20.78 2.76
CA ILE A 65 -0.54 -20.20 3.28
C ILE A 65 -1.52 -20.13 2.12
N TYR A 66 -2.72 -20.60 2.35
CA TYR A 66 -3.80 -20.57 1.35
C TYR A 66 -4.86 -19.58 1.77
N LEU A 67 -5.13 -18.58 0.90
CA LEU A 67 -6.17 -17.59 1.13
C LEU A 67 -7.46 -18.01 0.44
N LYS A 68 -8.58 -17.70 1.10
CA LYS A 68 -9.94 -17.67 0.55
C LYS A 68 -10.31 -16.22 0.20
N PRO A 69 -11.33 -15.98 -0.65
CA PRO A 69 -11.84 -14.63 -0.87
C PRO A 69 -12.09 -13.88 0.45
N ASP A 70 -11.86 -12.58 0.42
CA ASP A 70 -11.95 -11.65 1.55
C ASP A 70 -10.94 -11.88 2.67
N GLN A 71 -9.90 -12.68 2.41
CA GLN A 71 -8.78 -12.85 3.35
C GLN A 71 -7.53 -12.12 2.87
N MET A 72 -6.74 -11.69 3.84
CA MET A 72 -5.39 -11.19 3.61
C MET A 72 -4.40 -11.84 4.58
N VAL A 73 -3.17 -11.97 4.13
CA VAL A 73 -2.03 -12.38 4.96
C VAL A 73 -1.01 -11.25 5.02
N CYS A 74 -0.58 -10.93 6.22
CA CYS A 74 0.52 -10.03 6.50
C CYS A 74 1.70 -10.83 7.07
N TYR A 75 2.86 -10.75 6.41
CA TYR A 75 4.11 -11.29 6.89
C TYR A 75 5.03 -10.13 7.29
N HIS A 76 5.47 -10.13 8.54
CA HIS A 76 6.33 -9.11 9.10
C HIS A 76 7.80 -9.55 9.11
N LYS A 77 8.72 -8.60 8.99
CA LYS A 77 10.18 -8.84 9.02
C LYS A 77 10.64 -9.59 10.28
N ASN A 78 9.94 -9.42 11.41
CA ASN A 78 10.18 -10.14 12.66
C ASN A 78 9.75 -11.63 12.62
N GLY A 79 9.24 -12.10 11.48
CA GLY A 79 8.81 -13.48 11.26
C GLY A 79 7.35 -13.77 11.58
N LYS A 80 6.60 -12.81 12.13
CA LYS A 80 5.18 -12.99 12.45
C LYS A 80 4.33 -13.03 11.17
N ILE A 81 3.39 -13.97 11.15
CA ILE A 81 2.39 -14.12 10.08
C ILE A 81 1.02 -13.91 10.70
N HIS A 82 0.24 -13.01 10.13
CA HIS A 82 -1.14 -12.75 10.50
C HIS A 82 -2.06 -13.03 9.32
N LEU A 83 -3.08 -13.86 9.54
CA LEU A 83 -4.18 -14.09 8.59
C LEU A 83 -5.40 -13.35 9.11
N GLU A 84 -5.97 -12.48 8.28
CA GLU A 84 -7.06 -11.58 8.66
C GLU A 84 -8.13 -11.55 7.58
N THR A 85 -9.35 -11.13 7.96
CA THR A 85 -10.41 -10.80 6.99
C THR A 85 -10.23 -9.36 6.51
N ILE A 86 -10.51 -9.11 5.25
CA ILE A 86 -10.51 -7.75 4.69
C ILE A 86 -11.79 -7.04 5.15
N HIS A 87 -11.65 -6.03 6.00
CA HIS A 87 -12.77 -5.23 6.51
C HIS A 87 -12.91 -3.88 5.80
N ASP A 88 -11.83 -3.39 5.18
CA ASP A 88 -11.79 -2.10 4.49
C ASP A 88 -11.26 -2.26 3.07
N TYR A 89 -12.15 -2.10 2.11
CA TYR A 89 -11.82 -2.19 0.68
C TYR A 89 -11.37 -0.84 0.11
N ASP A 90 -11.62 0.26 0.79
CA ASP A 90 -11.19 1.59 0.35
C ASP A 90 -9.66 1.70 0.23
N GLN A 91 -8.89 0.91 0.99
CA GLN A 91 -7.43 0.85 0.90
C GLN A 91 -6.90 0.38 -0.47
N TYR A 92 -7.73 -0.26 -1.29
CA TYR A 92 -7.34 -0.77 -2.61
C TYR A 92 -7.82 0.15 -3.76
N ARG A 93 -8.44 1.29 -3.45
CA ARG A 93 -8.95 2.22 -4.47
C ARG A 93 -7.88 3.09 -5.12
N TRP A 94 -6.64 2.98 -4.68
CA TRP A 94 -5.49 3.58 -5.36
C TRP A 94 -5.41 3.18 -6.84
N ARG A 95 -5.83 1.97 -7.20
CA ARG A 95 -5.96 1.49 -8.59
C ARG A 95 -6.98 2.29 -9.42
N GLU A 96 -7.91 3.00 -8.76
CA GLU A 96 -8.87 3.93 -9.35
C GLU A 96 -8.35 5.39 -9.29
N GLY A 97 -7.09 5.59 -8.88
CA GLY A 97 -6.51 6.90 -8.66
C GLY A 97 -7.03 7.61 -7.41
N LEU A 98 -7.57 6.86 -6.43
CA LEU A 98 -8.14 7.41 -5.20
C LEU A 98 -7.41 6.89 -3.96
N ILE A 99 -6.72 7.76 -3.25
CA ILE A 99 -6.10 7.48 -1.96
C ILE A 99 -7.13 7.72 -0.86
N CYS A 100 -7.51 6.66 -0.14
CA CYS A 100 -8.46 6.73 0.96
C CYS A 100 -7.74 6.63 2.29
N ILE A 101 -7.97 7.61 3.16
CA ILE A 101 -7.39 7.72 4.50
C ILE A 101 -8.53 7.62 5.52
N LYS A 102 -8.36 6.77 6.54
CA LYS A 102 -9.36 6.57 7.59
C LYS A 102 -8.70 6.67 8.96
N SER A 103 -8.99 7.74 9.69
CA SER A 103 -8.48 8.00 11.05
C SER A 103 -6.98 7.77 11.21
N ALA A 104 -6.18 8.13 10.19
CA ALA A 104 -4.75 7.94 10.18
C ALA A 104 -4.02 9.16 10.76
N LYS A 105 -2.90 8.92 11.45
CA LYS A 105 -2.02 9.98 11.95
C LYS A 105 -1.32 10.68 10.79
N PHE A 106 -1.07 11.97 10.95
CA PHE A 106 -0.41 12.80 9.93
C PHE A 106 0.86 12.15 9.35
N LYS A 107 1.73 11.63 10.20
CA LYS A 107 2.95 10.94 9.79
C LYS A 107 2.70 9.73 8.87
N ASP A 108 1.65 8.95 9.13
CA ASP A 108 1.34 7.77 8.32
C ASP A 108 0.67 8.17 7.00
N ILE A 109 -0.06 9.31 7.00
CA ILE A 109 -0.58 9.91 5.77
C ILE A 109 0.57 10.36 4.86
N MET A 110 1.63 10.99 5.42
CA MET A 110 2.79 11.40 4.62
C MET A 110 3.51 10.21 3.98
N LYS A 111 3.65 9.09 4.70
CA LYS A 111 4.16 7.85 4.11
C LYS A 111 3.28 7.34 2.95
N THR A 112 1.97 7.41 3.14
CA THR A 112 1.00 7.01 2.12
C THR A 112 1.08 7.93 0.90
N PHE A 113 1.23 9.24 1.12
CA PHE A 113 1.40 10.21 0.03
C PHE A 113 2.71 9.99 -0.72
N THR A 114 3.84 9.82 -0.02
CA THR A 114 5.11 9.44 -0.64
C THR A 114 4.97 8.18 -1.49
N LYS A 115 4.28 7.16 -0.98
CA LYS A 115 4.06 5.89 -1.69
C LYS A 115 3.31 6.08 -3.01
N TYR A 116 2.23 6.87 -3.01
CA TYR A 116 1.32 6.94 -4.15
C TYR A 116 1.56 8.14 -5.08
N PHE A 117 2.12 9.24 -4.59
CA PHE A 117 2.48 10.39 -5.42
C PHE A 117 3.92 10.31 -5.94
N GLY A 118 4.82 9.63 -5.22
CA GLY A 118 6.22 9.49 -5.59
C GLY A 118 7.15 10.58 -5.03
N ASP A 119 6.60 11.66 -4.47
CA ASP A 119 7.38 12.75 -3.89
C ASP A 119 7.91 12.37 -2.51
N SER A 120 9.14 12.76 -2.19
CA SER A 120 9.67 12.64 -0.84
C SER A 120 9.10 13.73 0.07
N ILE A 121 8.47 13.34 1.19
CA ILE A 121 7.89 14.29 2.15
C ILE A 121 8.62 14.19 3.48
N VAL A 122 9.18 15.33 3.94
CA VAL A 122 9.90 15.45 5.21
C VAL A 122 9.08 16.30 6.17
N VAL A 123 8.65 15.71 7.27
CA VAL A 123 7.91 16.44 8.33
C VAL A 123 8.91 17.01 9.33
N GLN A 124 9.04 18.33 9.37
CA GLN A 124 9.86 19.07 10.33
C GLN A 124 9.03 19.59 11.50
N ASN A 125 7.75 19.90 11.27
CA ASN A 125 6.82 20.35 12.30
C ASN A 125 6.28 19.14 13.10
N LYS A 126 6.76 19.00 14.34
CA LYS A 126 6.33 17.90 15.23
C LYS A 126 4.92 18.06 15.79
N GLU A 127 4.40 19.28 15.82
CA GLU A 127 3.08 19.57 16.39
C GLU A 127 1.96 18.90 15.55
N VAL A 128 2.17 18.77 14.23
CA VAL A 128 1.17 18.17 13.34
C VAL A 128 1.14 16.64 13.40
N GLU A 129 2.14 15.98 13.96
CA GLU A 129 2.22 14.51 13.97
C GLU A 129 1.05 13.83 14.68
N HIS A 130 0.40 14.54 15.61
CA HIS A 130 -0.69 14.02 16.45
C HIS A 130 -2.07 14.12 15.77
N TYR A 131 -2.20 14.96 14.74
CA TYR A 131 -3.49 15.11 14.04
C TYR A 131 -3.86 13.83 13.31
N LYS A 132 -5.14 13.48 13.38
CA LYS A 132 -5.72 12.36 12.65
C LYS A 132 -6.68 12.87 11.60
N TYR A 133 -6.62 12.28 10.42
CA TYR A 133 -7.49 12.66 9.31
C TYR A 133 -8.25 11.47 8.75
N THR A 134 -9.41 11.81 8.21
CA THR A 134 -10.20 10.92 7.36
C THR A 134 -10.53 11.69 6.09
N GLY A 135 -10.22 11.13 4.93
CA GLY A 135 -10.48 11.80 3.67
C GLY A 135 -10.11 10.95 2.46
N LYS A 136 -10.49 11.45 1.29
CA LYS A 136 -10.22 10.82 -0.01
C LYS A 136 -9.51 11.82 -0.91
N PHE A 137 -8.36 11.42 -1.46
CA PHE A 137 -7.49 12.27 -2.27
C PHE A 137 -7.33 11.68 -3.67
N ARG A 138 -7.59 12.48 -4.71
CA ARG A 138 -7.37 12.04 -6.09
C ARG A 138 -5.90 12.22 -6.47
N GLN A 139 -5.25 11.15 -6.93
CA GLN A 139 -3.85 11.19 -7.38
C GLN A 139 -3.63 12.19 -8.51
N SER A 140 -4.60 12.31 -9.44
CA SER A 140 -4.52 13.24 -10.58
C SER A 140 -4.45 14.72 -10.20
N ARG A 141 -4.76 15.08 -8.94
CA ARG A 141 -4.67 16.46 -8.43
C ARG A 141 -3.32 16.81 -7.83
N GLY A 142 -2.43 15.82 -7.71
CA GLY A 142 -1.09 15.98 -7.17
C GLY A 142 -1.02 16.11 -5.65
N VAL A 143 0.18 15.88 -5.12
CA VAL A 143 0.47 15.88 -3.68
C VAL A 143 0.25 17.23 -3.02
N ILE A 144 0.61 18.34 -3.70
CA ILE A 144 0.44 19.70 -3.15
C ILE A 144 -1.02 20.02 -2.89
N ASN A 145 -1.92 19.61 -3.79
CA ASN A 145 -3.35 19.77 -3.56
C ASN A 145 -3.83 18.97 -2.35
N ALA A 146 -3.36 17.73 -2.21
CA ALA A 146 -3.67 16.90 -1.06
C ALA A 146 -3.17 17.51 0.27
N LEU A 147 -1.94 18.05 0.30
CA LEU A 147 -1.38 18.72 1.46
C LEU A 147 -2.14 20.00 1.82
N ARG A 148 -2.53 20.83 0.82
CA ARG A 148 -3.35 22.02 1.06
C ARG A 148 -4.72 21.71 1.66
N LEU A 149 -5.29 20.55 1.38
CA LEU A 149 -6.52 20.12 2.03
C LEU A 149 -6.30 19.83 3.52
N LEU A 150 -5.17 19.22 3.88
CA LEU A 150 -4.81 18.95 5.28
C LEU A 150 -4.46 20.24 6.05
N GLN A 151 -3.91 21.27 5.37
CA GLN A 151 -3.62 22.58 5.98
C GLN A 151 -4.87 23.29 6.52
N LYS A 152 -6.07 22.91 6.08
CA LYS A 152 -7.30 23.53 6.61
C LYS A 152 -7.56 23.17 8.06
N ASP A 153 -7.01 22.03 8.51
CA ASP A 153 -7.28 21.49 9.84
C ASP A 153 -6.04 21.49 10.74
N ALA A 154 -4.84 21.69 10.18
CA ALA A 154 -3.58 21.72 10.94
C ALA A 154 -2.66 22.86 10.52
N PRO A 155 -1.99 23.51 11.48
CA PRO A 155 -1.09 24.63 11.22
C PRO A 155 0.28 24.14 10.76
N PHE A 156 0.55 24.15 9.45
CA PHE A 156 1.86 23.91 8.87
C PHE A 156 2.02 24.68 7.55
N THR A 157 3.27 24.87 7.15
CA THR A 157 3.60 25.43 5.84
C THR A 157 4.23 24.36 4.94
N ILE A 158 4.11 24.57 3.63
CA ILE A 158 4.64 23.66 2.61
C ILE A 158 5.75 24.39 1.88
N GLU A 159 6.94 23.82 1.87
CA GLU A 159 8.08 24.28 1.10
C GLU A 159 8.54 23.17 0.16
N GLN A 160 8.72 23.51 -1.13
CA GLN A 160 9.19 22.56 -2.14
C GLN A 160 10.64 22.86 -2.51
N ASP A 161 11.47 21.83 -2.48
CA ASP A 161 12.82 21.81 -3.07
C ASP A 161 12.70 21.05 -4.39
N GLU A 162 12.54 21.79 -5.49
CA GLU A 162 12.33 21.21 -6.83
C GLU A 162 13.58 20.45 -7.31
N ASP A 163 14.77 20.93 -6.96
CA ASP A 163 16.04 20.30 -7.36
C ASP A 163 16.19 18.90 -6.74
N LYS A 164 15.73 18.73 -5.51
CA LYS A 164 15.82 17.46 -4.77
C LYS A 164 14.55 16.63 -4.81
N GLN A 165 13.47 17.16 -5.38
CA GLN A 165 12.14 16.55 -5.35
C GLN A 165 11.68 16.22 -3.91
N ILE A 166 11.92 17.15 -2.98
CA ILE A 166 11.55 17.03 -1.57
C ILE A 166 10.52 18.10 -1.21
N ILE A 167 9.51 17.68 -0.47
CA ILE A 167 8.52 18.57 0.14
C ILE A 167 8.73 18.60 1.63
N TYR A 168 8.96 19.79 2.18
CA TYR A 168 9.11 20.00 3.62
C TYR A 168 7.78 20.50 4.22
N ILE A 169 7.40 19.90 5.33
CA ILE A 169 6.28 20.33 6.18
C ILE A 169 6.87 21.00 7.41
N LYS A 170 6.72 22.34 7.50
CA LYS A 170 7.28 23.20 8.54
C LYS A 170 6.21 23.76 9.47
#